data_fb19c6046f1726c5337e802032020f5b
#
_entry.id   fb19c6046f1726c5337e802032020f5b
#
_cell.length_a   1.000
_cell.length_b   1.000
_cell.length_c   1.000
_cell.angle_alpha   90.00
_cell.angle_beta   90.00
_cell.angle_gamma   90.00
#
_symmetry.space_group_name_H-M   'P 1'
#
loop_
_entity.id
_entity.type
_entity.pdbx_description
1 polymer ?
#
loop_
_entity_poly.entity_id
_entity_poly.type
_entity_poly.pdbx_seq_one_letter_code
_entity_poly.pdbx_strand_id
1 'polypeptide(L)'
;MLVKDIKFREIYSHNLLPTVEIEIEIPKGRVRASAPIGTSSGTFEAKYLPLSIVRKKFLEIKKFFEFKDFRSIEEVDNLLIEIDGTKNFSNIGANLSIAISFAFAKVFSLNEGIEVFEYISEFYKTEPKIPRPVCNVIGGGKHFGGTDFQEFLIIGLPEKSFKENIKLISSCYYKIAEILSKEDKFFSFGRNIESAWITFLPLKKIIEILKKVKGELLLGIDVAANSFYDLKNDRYEYVKEKMSLSRTEQLIFIYNFVKENEIYYVEDPFYEEDFVSFAALTKRLENKLIVGDDLYVTNVERLKKGIELKSSNAAIVKPNQIGTISQTAEFVKLAKKNDIKIVFSHRSGETEDNILPHLAVGFGAEYTKIGIGGERTVKINEFLRIEEIIEQ
;
A
#
# COMPACT_ATOMS: atom_id res chain seq x y z
N MET A 1 6.47 30.01 0.39
CA MET A 1 7.06 29.50 -0.87
C MET A 1 6.11 29.83 -2.03
N LEU A 2 6.60 30.57 -3.05
CA LEU A 2 5.78 31.08 -4.18
C LEU A 2 5.68 30.02 -5.29
N VAL A 3 4.45 29.64 -5.65
CA VAL A 3 4.14 28.82 -6.85
C VAL A 3 4.09 29.75 -8.06
N LYS A 4 4.92 29.48 -9.08
CA LYS A 4 4.92 30.23 -10.35
C LYS A 4 3.90 29.67 -11.36
N ASP A 5 3.84 28.36 -11.46
CA ASP A 5 2.93 27.66 -12.40
C ASP A 5 2.60 26.28 -11.85
N ILE A 6 1.42 25.81 -12.16
CA ILE A 6 0.97 24.45 -11.87
C ILE A 6 0.29 23.87 -13.12
N LYS A 7 0.71 22.66 -13.52
CA LYS A 7 0.24 21.99 -14.74
C LYS A 7 -0.33 20.63 -14.43
N PHE A 8 -1.40 20.32 -15.12
CA PHE A 8 -2.02 18.99 -15.16
C PHE A 8 -1.52 18.25 -16.40
N ARG A 9 -1.14 16.98 -16.20
CA ARG A 9 -0.79 16.08 -17.27
C ARG A 9 -1.52 14.75 -17.10
N GLU A 10 -2.00 14.19 -18.18
CA GLU A 10 -2.44 12.81 -18.23
C GLU A 10 -1.22 11.94 -18.54
N ILE A 11 -0.95 10.97 -17.67
CA ILE A 11 0.10 9.96 -17.85
C ILE A 11 -0.50 8.56 -17.69
N TYR A 12 0.29 7.54 -17.89
CA TYR A 12 -0.15 6.16 -17.76
C TYR A 12 0.52 5.48 -16.58
N SER A 13 -0.26 4.70 -15.81
CA SER A 13 0.28 3.71 -14.88
C SER A 13 0.93 2.57 -15.67
N HIS A 14 1.68 1.71 -14.98
CA HIS A 14 2.29 0.54 -15.62
C HIS A 14 1.26 -0.46 -16.21
N ASN A 15 0.01 -0.41 -15.75
CA ASN A 15 -1.10 -1.18 -16.31
C ASN A 15 -1.76 -0.48 -17.53
N LEU A 16 -1.13 0.57 -18.05
CA LEU A 16 -1.64 1.41 -19.13
C LEU A 16 -3.01 2.06 -18.82
N LEU A 17 -3.34 2.22 -17.55
CA LEU A 17 -4.49 3.00 -17.12
C LEU A 17 -4.09 4.47 -16.99
N PRO A 18 -4.86 5.39 -17.59
CA PRO A 18 -4.54 6.81 -17.54
C PRO A 18 -4.77 7.38 -16.12
N THR A 19 -3.81 8.21 -15.66
CA THR A 19 -3.85 8.86 -14.35
C THR A 19 -3.35 10.30 -14.42
N VAL A 20 -3.35 10.96 -13.26
CA VAL A 20 -2.99 12.37 -13.07
C VAL A 20 -1.53 12.51 -12.69
N GLU A 21 -0.80 13.38 -13.40
CA GLU A 21 0.45 13.97 -12.94
C GLU A 21 0.28 15.47 -12.78
N ILE A 22 0.78 16.01 -11.68
CA ILE A 22 0.88 17.45 -11.41
C ILE A 22 2.34 17.86 -11.46
N GLU A 23 2.64 18.89 -12.27
CA GLU A 23 3.93 19.57 -12.31
C GLU A 23 3.79 20.95 -11.67
N ILE A 24 4.67 21.28 -10.72
CA ILE A 24 4.71 22.58 -10.07
C ILE A 24 6.07 23.24 -10.31
N GLU A 25 6.04 24.51 -10.73
CA GLU A 25 7.21 25.35 -10.88
C GLU A 25 7.30 26.38 -9.74
N ILE A 26 8.46 26.44 -9.12
CA ILE A 26 8.83 27.43 -8.10
C ILE A 26 10.14 28.13 -8.51
N PRO A 27 10.59 29.22 -7.83
CA PRO A 27 11.86 29.87 -8.15
C PRO A 27 13.08 28.94 -8.16
N LYS A 28 13.09 27.91 -7.31
CA LYS A 28 14.21 26.96 -7.18
C LYS A 28 14.16 25.79 -8.19
N GLY A 29 13.08 25.61 -8.94
CA GLY A 29 13.01 24.53 -9.92
C GLY A 29 11.59 24.02 -10.16
N ARG A 30 11.51 22.79 -10.66
CA ARG A 30 10.26 22.09 -10.96
C ARG A 30 10.23 20.71 -10.30
N VAL A 31 9.05 20.32 -9.88
CA VAL A 31 8.78 18.98 -9.39
C VAL A 31 7.58 18.37 -10.10
N ARG A 32 7.48 17.05 -10.07
CA ARG A 32 6.34 16.29 -10.58
C ARG A 32 5.93 15.26 -9.56
N ALA A 33 4.63 15.04 -9.48
CA ALA A 33 4.09 13.93 -8.72
C ALA A 33 2.82 13.38 -9.39
N SER A 34 2.58 12.10 -9.23
CA SER A 34 1.45 11.43 -9.87
C SER A 34 0.66 10.55 -8.91
N ALA A 35 -0.63 10.41 -9.19
CA ALA A 35 -1.53 9.57 -8.42
C ALA A 35 -1.43 8.10 -8.87
N PRO A 36 -1.16 7.14 -7.97
CA PRO A 36 -1.27 5.72 -8.29
C PRO A 36 -2.74 5.30 -8.39
N ILE A 37 -3.05 4.21 -9.11
CA ILE A 37 -4.41 3.68 -9.30
C ILE A 37 -4.55 2.33 -8.61
N GLY A 38 -5.63 2.16 -7.80
CA GLY A 38 -6.05 0.82 -7.35
C GLY A 38 -6.94 0.15 -8.39
N THR A 39 -6.73 -1.12 -8.67
CA THR A 39 -7.64 -1.93 -9.51
C THR A 39 -8.87 -2.41 -8.75
N SER A 40 -8.77 -2.51 -7.43
CA SER A 40 -9.89 -2.69 -6.50
C SER A 40 -10.00 -1.42 -5.65
N SER A 41 -11.19 -0.86 -5.54
CA SER A 41 -11.48 0.23 -4.60
C SER A 41 -12.38 -0.29 -3.49
N GLY A 42 -11.97 -0.12 -2.24
CA GLY A 42 -12.82 -0.36 -1.08
C GLY A 42 -14.02 0.59 -1.05
N THR A 43 -15.11 0.17 -0.43
CA THR A 43 -16.35 0.97 -0.34
C THR A 43 -16.12 2.33 0.31
N PHE A 44 -15.15 2.42 1.22
CA PHE A 44 -14.88 3.60 2.04
C PHE A 44 -13.68 4.43 1.56
N GLU A 45 -13.07 4.07 0.43
CA GLU A 45 -11.98 4.87 -0.17
C GLU A 45 -12.47 6.21 -0.70
N ALA A 46 -11.60 7.20 -0.71
CA ALA A 46 -11.83 8.47 -1.38
C ALA A 46 -12.05 8.25 -2.89
N LYS A 47 -12.90 9.08 -3.50
CA LYS A 47 -13.41 8.86 -4.85
C LYS A 47 -12.43 9.29 -5.92
N TYR A 48 -12.02 8.36 -6.76
CA TYR A 48 -11.36 8.66 -8.03
C TYR A 48 -12.40 9.07 -9.07
N LEU A 49 -12.16 10.19 -9.73
CA LEU A 49 -13.04 10.67 -10.78
C LEU A 49 -12.43 10.41 -12.17
N PRO A 50 -13.28 10.27 -13.21
CA PRO A 50 -12.82 10.18 -14.59
C PRO A 50 -11.94 11.38 -14.97
N LEU A 51 -10.85 11.17 -15.71
CA LEU A 51 -9.88 12.23 -16.03
C LEU A 51 -10.48 13.42 -16.76
N SER A 52 -11.50 13.21 -17.58
CA SER A 52 -12.24 14.30 -18.24
C SER A 52 -12.90 15.25 -17.24
N ILE A 53 -13.38 14.73 -16.12
CA ILE A 53 -13.96 15.53 -15.01
C ILE A 53 -12.82 16.20 -14.24
N VAL A 54 -11.81 15.42 -13.84
CA VAL A 54 -10.66 15.91 -13.07
C VAL A 54 -9.94 17.05 -13.78
N ARG A 55 -9.75 16.95 -15.10
CA ARG A 55 -9.14 18.03 -15.90
C ARG A 55 -9.95 19.33 -15.87
N LYS A 56 -11.27 19.24 -15.93
CA LYS A 56 -12.14 20.43 -15.78
C LYS A 56 -12.01 21.02 -14.39
N LYS A 57 -12.07 20.17 -13.37
CA LYS A 57 -11.90 20.58 -11.97
C LYS A 57 -10.54 21.23 -11.72
N PHE A 58 -9.47 20.67 -12.27
CA PHE A 58 -8.14 21.29 -12.19
C PHE A 58 -8.14 22.73 -12.75
N LEU A 59 -8.73 22.95 -13.93
CA LEU A 59 -8.81 24.30 -14.53
C LEU A 59 -9.61 25.29 -13.65
N GLU A 60 -10.63 24.82 -12.94
CA GLU A 60 -11.41 25.63 -12.00
C GLU A 60 -10.60 26.03 -10.75
N ILE A 61 -9.80 25.09 -10.22
CA ILE A 61 -9.07 25.28 -8.95
C ILE A 61 -7.64 25.81 -9.11
N LYS A 62 -7.05 25.73 -10.31
CA LYS A 62 -5.66 26.15 -10.61
C LYS A 62 -5.35 27.54 -10.07
N LYS A 63 -6.28 28.50 -10.21
CA LYS A 63 -6.16 29.90 -9.74
C LYS A 63 -5.92 30.04 -8.23
N PHE A 64 -6.25 29.03 -7.44
CA PHE A 64 -6.01 29.04 -5.99
C PHE A 64 -4.57 28.71 -5.63
N PHE A 65 -3.80 28.17 -6.57
CA PHE A 65 -2.41 27.77 -6.39
C PHE A 65 -1.41 28.68 -7.11
N GLU A 66 -1.72 29.13 -8.34
CA GLU A 66 -0.82 29.96 -9.12
C GLU A 66 -0.62 31.34 -8.47
N PHE A 67 0.64 31.77 -8.43
CA PHE A 67 1.07 33.04 -7.85
C PHE A 67 0.64 33.21 -6.39
N LYS A 68 0.53 32.08 -5.66
CA LYS A 68 0.25 32.05 -4.22
C LYS A 68 1.46 31.59 -3.44
N ASP A 69 1.58 32.11 -2.22
CA ASP A 69 2.53 31.68 -1.23
C ASP A 69 1.88 30.65 -0.28
N PHE A 70 2.55 29.51 -0.11
CA PHE A 70 2.15 28.48 0.87
C PHE A 70 3.26 28.29 1.90
N ARG A 71 2.87 28.05 3.14
CA ARG A 71 3.77 27.88 4.28
C ARG A 71 4.02 26.44 4.66
N SER A 72 3.06 25.56 4.42
CA SER A 72 3.13 24.16 4.81
C SER A 72 2.28 23.27 3.90
N ILE A 73 2.54 21.96 3.95
CA ILE A 73 1.72 20.95 3.28
C ILE A 73 0.29 20.93 3.85
N GLU A 74 0.11 21.14 5.15
CA GLU A 74 -1.22 21.19 5.76
C GLU A 74 -2.07 22.36 5.24
N GLU A 75 -1.47 23.51 4.96
CA GLU A 75 -2.17 24.63 4.36
C GLU A 75 -2.74 24.27 2.97
N VAL A 76 -1.93 23.58 2.16
CA VAL A 76 -2.33 23.11 0.84
C VAL A 76 -3.41 22.04 0.94
N ASP A 77 -3.24 21.06 1.79
CA ASP A 77 -4.17 19.95 1.95
C ASP A 77 -5.51 20.42 2.52
N ASN A 78 -5.50 21.36 3.48
CA ASN A 78 -6.71 21.99 4.00
C ASN A 78 -7.45 22.79 2.91
N LEU A 79 -6.72 23.50 2.05
CA LEU A 79 -7.33 24.18 0.89
C LEU A 79 -8.00 23.19 -0.06
N LEU A 80 -7.37 22.03 -0.35
CA LEU A 80 -7.96 20.99 -1.19
C LEU A 80 -9.24 20.41 -0.55
N ILE A 81 -9.24 20.16 0.76
CA ILE A 81 -10.40 19.69 1.51
C ILE A 81 -11.54 20.72 1.48
N GLU A 82 -11.22 22.00 1.67
CA GLU A 82 -12.20 23.10 1.62
C GLU A 82 -12.81 23.25 0.21
N ILE A 83 -11.98 23.21 -0.83
CA ILE A 83 -12.44 23.28 -2.24
C ILE A 83 -13.33 22.09 -2.59
N ASP A 84 -12.98 20.89 -2.15
CA ASP A 84 -13.80 19.69 -2.40
C ASP A 84 -15.12 19.75 -1.65
N GLY A 85 -15.13 20.12 -0.38
CA GLY A 85 -16.30 20.27 0.48
C GLY A 85 -17.03 18.97 0.80
N THR A 86 -16.49 17.80 0.41
CA THR A 86 -17.06 16.49 0.68
C THR A 86 -16.14 15.66 1.60
N LYS A 87 -16.65 14.59 2.19
CA LYS A 87 -15.86 13.75 3.08
C LYS A 87 -14.86 12.82 2.35
N ASN A 88 -14.99 12.65 1.04
CA ASN A 88 -14.31 11.62 0.28
C ASN A 88 -13.82 12.07 -1.09
N PHE A 89 -13.58 13.35 -1.28
CA PHE A 89 -13.12 13.94 -2.54
C PHE A 89 -14.01 13.64 -3.76
N SER A 90 -15.33 13.53 -3.55
CA SER A 90 -16.26 13.24 -4.65
C SER A 90 -16.54 14.44 -5.58
N ASN A 91 -16.05 15.65 -5.28
CA ASN A 91 -16.20 16.82 -6.11
C ASN A 91 -14.99 17.08 -7.03
N ILE A 92 -13.75 17.09 -6.49
CA ILE A 92 -12.53 17.32 -7.30
C ILE A 92 -11.80 16.03 -7.68
N GLY A 93 -12.04 14.95 -6.98
CA GLY A 93 -11.41 13.65 -7.16
C GLY A 93 -10.15 13.44 -6.30
N ALA A 94 -10.10 12.30 -5.63
CA ALA A 94 -8.93 11.89 -4.83
C ALA A 94 -7.66 11.73 -5.66
N ASN A 95 -7.77 11.40 -6.94
CA ASN A 95 -6.65 11.35 -7.87
C ASN A 95 -6.05 12.73 -8.14
N LEU A 96 -6.85 13.79 -8.14
CA LEU A 96 -6.33 15.15 -8.27
C LEU A 96 -5.73 15.64 -6.96
N SER A 97 -6.45 15.45 -5.85
CA SER A 97 -6.01 15.96 -4.55
C SER A 97 -4.70 15.32 -4.11
N ILE A 98 -4.55 13.99 -4.24
CA ILE A 98 -3.32 13.31 -3.84
C ILE A 98 -2.13 13.67 -4.73
N ALA A 99 -2.33 13.84 -6.05
CA ALA A 99 -1.25 14.27 -6.95
C ALA A 99 -0.76 15.69 -6.62
N ILE A 100 -1.67 16.61 -6.27
CA ILE A 100 -1.32 17.96 -5.82
C ILE A 100 -0.59 17.88 -4.47
N SER A 101 -1.12 17.17 -3.49
CA SER A 101 -0.50 16.99 -2.17
C SER A 101 0.90 16.41 -2.27
N PHE A 102 1.11 15.37 -3.09
CA PHE A 102 2.43 14.79 -3.36
C PHE A 102 3.39 15.78 -4.01
N ALA A 103 2.91 16.53 -5.01
CA ALA A 103 3.74 17.53 -5.68
C ALA A 103 4.17 18.63 -4.69
N PHE A 104 3.29 19.08 -3.79
CA PHE A 104 3.64 20.07 -2.79
C PHE A 104 4.63 19.56 -1.74
N ALA A 105 4.56 18.31 -1.32
CA ALA A 105 5.60 17.72 -0.45
C ALA A 105 6.98 17.80 -1.12
N LYS A 106 7.07 17.44 -2.41
CA LYS A 106 8.32 17.58 -3.19
C LYS A 106 8.75 19.04 -3.37
N VAL A 107 7.80 19.97 -3.51
CA VAL A 107 8.08 21.39 -3.64
C VAL A 107 8.66 21.97 -2.35
N PHE A 108 8.09 21.62 -1.19
CA PHE A 108 8.60 22.09 0.10
C PHE A 108 10.02 21.56 0.35
N SER A 109 10.27 20.27 0.11
CA SER A 109 11.60 19.69 0.24
C SER A 109 12.62 20.37 -0.68
N LEU A 110 12.27 20.58 -1.96
CA LEU A 110 13.13 21.32 -2.90
C LEU A 110 13.40 22.78 -2.42
N ASN A 111 12.37 23.43 -1.88
CA ASN A 111 12.51 24.80 -1.37
C ASN A 111 13.44 24.87 -0.15
N GLU A 112 13.44 23.88 0.70
CA GLU A 112 14.30 23.80 1.89
C GLU A 112 15.68 23.21 1.56
N GLY A 113 15.83 22.50 0.45
CA GLY A 113 17.07 21.86 0.01
C GLY A 113 17.38 20.58 0.77
N ILE A 114 16.34 19.86 1.19
CA ILE A 114 16.39 18.59 1.92
C ILE A 114 15.61 17.51 1.15
N GLU A 115 15.74 16.27 1.56
CA GLU A 115 14.98 15.17 0.98
C GLU A 115 13.50 15.20 1.43
N VAL A 116 12.62 14.59 0.62
CA VAL A 116 11.18 14.58 0.96
C VAL A 116 10.91 13.85 2.28
N PHE A 117 11.63 12.77 2.58
CA PHE A 117 11.45 12.06 3.85
C PHE A 117 11.91 12.91 5.06
N GLU A 118 12.94 13.74 4.90
CA GLU A 118 13.39 14.67 5.94
C GLU A 118 12.32 15.74 6.18
N TYR A 119 11.82 16.38 5.11
CA TYR A 119 10.71 17.34 5.22
C TYR A 119 9.50 16.75 5.95
N ILE A 120 9.07 15.52 5.59
CA ILE A 120 7.95 14.85 6.24
C ILE A 120 8.22 14.59 7.71
N SER A 121 9.41 14.06 8.05
CA SER A 121 9.74 13.72 9.43
C SER A 121 9.86 14.97 10.33
N GLU A 122 10.46 16.03 9.85
CA GLU A 122 10.58 17.30 10.57
C GLU A 122 9.21 17.96 10.78
N PHE A 123 8.40 18.02 9.72
CA PHE A 123 7.11 18.66 9.76
C PHE A 123 6.12 17.95 10.69
N TYR A 124 6.04 16.62 10.60
CA TYR A 124 5.12 15.82 11.45
C TYR A 124 5.76 15.36 12.78
N LYS A 125 7.03 15.71 13.03
CA LYS A 125 7.80 15.35 14.23
C LYS A 125 7.83 13.85 14.45
N THR A 126 8.18 13.12 13.40
CA THR A 126 8.36 11.67 13.40
C THR A 126 9.84 11.32 13.34
N GLU A 127 10.21 10.14 13.77
CA GLU A 127 11.57 9.62 13.62
C GLU A 127 11.66 8.85 12.30
N PRO A 128 12.49 9.28 11.33
CA PRO A 128 12.63 8.59 10.06
C PRO A 128 13.28 7.22 10.27
N LYS A 129 12.74 6.22 9.57
CA LYS A 129 13.18 4.83 9.70
C LYS A 129 13.02 4.10 8.39
N ILE A 130 14.04 3.34 7.97
CA ILE A 130 13.93 2.42 6.84
C ILE A 130 13.00 1.26 7.22
N PRO A 131 11.87 1.07 6.50
CA PRO A 131 10.92 0.01 6.81
C PRO A 131 11.40 -1.35 6.30
N ARG A 132 10.92 -2.42 6.93
CA ARG A 132 11.15 -3.79 6.46
C ARG A 132 10.32 -4.07 5.21
N PRO A 133 10.91 -4.64 4.13
CA PRO A 133 10.17 -4.95 2.92
C PRO A 133 9.24 -6.15 3.13
N VAL A 134 8.01 -6.02 2.60
CA VAL A 134 7.00 -7.07 2.44
C VAL A 134 6.76 -7.21 0.95
N CYS A 135 7.13 -8.34 0.37
CA CYS A 135 7.17 -8.52 -1.08
C CYS A 135 6.26 -9.65 -1.53
N ASN A 136 5.34 -9.34 -2.44
CA ASN A 136 4.49 -10.32 -3.13
C ASN A 136 5.35 -11.13 -4.11
N VAL A 137 5.49 -12.44 -3.88
CA VAL A 137 6.31 -13.33 -4.73
C VAL A 137 5.48 -14.30 -5.57
N ILE A 138 4.27 -14.66 -5.10
CA ILE A 138 3.27 -15.44 -5.85
C ILE A 138 1.94 -14.74 -5.68
N GLY A 139 1.25 -14.47 -6.78
CA GLY A 139 -0.02 -13.75 -6.80
C GLY A 139 -1.20 -14.59 -7.24
N GLY A 140 -2.37 -14.19 -6.76
CA GLY A 140 -3.65 -14.82 -7.06
C GLY A 140 -4.82 -13.85 -6.95
N GLY A 141 -6.01 -14.36 -6.65
CA GLY A 141 -7.21 -13.59 -6.41
C GLY A 141 -7.54 -12.59 -7.53
N LYS A 142 -7.89 -11.38 -7.15
CA LYS A 142 -8.19 -10.27 -8.09
C LYS A 142 -6.97 -9.74 -8.84
N HIS A 143 -5.75 -10.05 -8.44
CA HIS A 143 -4.52 -9.67 -9.13
C HIS A 143 -4.16 -10.61 -10.30
N PHE A 144 -5.07 -11.46 -10.71
CA PHE A 144 -4.91 -12.48 -11.74
C PHE A 144 -3.92 -13.58 -11.36
N GLY A 145 -4.45 -14.72 -10.95
CA GLY A 145 -3.68 -15.90 -10.58
C GLY A 145 -4.55 -17.13 -10.39
N GLY A 146 -3.92 -18.26 -10.11
CA GLY A 146 -4.58 -19.55 -9.97
C GLY A 146 -5.05 -19.89 -8.55
N THR A 147 -4.96 -18.99 -7.58
CA THR A 147 -5.26 -19.19 -6.15
C THR A 147 -6.39 -18.29 -5.67
N ASP A 148 -7.10 -18.68 -4.61
CA ASP A 148 -8.10 -17.83 -3.97
C ASP A 148 -7.44 -16.74 -3.11
N PHE A 149 -6.33 -17.00 -2.44
CA PHE A 149 -5.54 -15.97 -1.76
C PHE A 149 -4.90 -15.02 -2.76
N GLN A 150 -4.91 -13.73 -2.44
CA GLN A 150 -4.43 -12.70 -3.35
C GLN A 150 -2.91 -12.64 -3.44
N GLU A 151 -2.20 -12.81 -2.31
CA GLU A 151 -0.75 -12.70 -2.29
C GLU A 151 -0.10 -13.67 -1.31
N PHE A 152 1.03 -14.22 -1.73
CA PHE A 152 1.98 -14.93 -0.88
C PHE A 152 3.24 -14.09 -0.75
N LEU A 153 3.57 -13.75 0.49
CA LEU A 153 4.52 -12.71 0.83
C LEU A 153 5.79 -13.29 1.45
N ILE A 154 6.93 -12.70 1.11
CA ILE A 154 8.18 -12.87 1.86
C ILE A 154 8.54 -11.54 2.52
N ILE A 155 8.88 -11.59 3.82
CA ILE A 155 9.13 -10.42 4.64
C ILE A 155 10.60 -10.42 5.08
N GLY A 156 11.24 -9.27 4.97
CA GLY A 156 12.60 -9.01 5.43
C GLY A 156 12.76 -9.12 6.95
N LEU A 157 13.99 -9.23 7.41
CA LEU A 157 14.37 -9.36 8.81
C LEU A 157 14.78 -8.00 9.42
N PRO A 158 14.50 -7.76 10.70
CA PRO A 158 14.79 -6.46 11.32
C PRO A 158 16.28 -6.18 11.52
N GLU A 159 17.10 -7.23 11.63
CA GLU A 159 18.56 -7.16 11.82
C GLU A 159 19.34 -6.96 10.51
N LYS A 160 18.68 -6.95 9.38
CA LYS A 160 19.28 -6.76 8.05
C LYS A 160 18.91 -5.40 7.47
N SER A 161 19.84 -4.81 6.72
CA SER A 161 19.59 -3.61 5.93
C SER A 161 18.50 -3.87 4.88
N PHE A 162 17.91 -2.80 4.34
CA PHE A 162 16.93 -2.93 3.27
C PHE A 162 17.55 -3.63 2.05
N LYS A 163 18.77 -3.24 1.68
CA LYS A 163 19.55 -3.81 0.59
C LYS A 163 19.78 -5.33 0.76
N GLU A 164 20.18 -5.76 1.95
CA GLU A 164 20.37 -7.19 2.25
C GLU A 164 19.06 -7.97 2.15
N ASN A 165 17.98 -7.42 2.71
CA ASN A 165 16.65 -8.01 2.64
C ASN A 165 16.18 -8.17 1.19
N ILE A 166 16.30 -7.13 0.36
CA ILE A 166 15.91 -7.19 -1.06
C ILE A 166 16.74 -8.22 -1.83
N LYS A 167 18.04 -8.32 -1.55
CA LYS A 167 18.91 -9.34 -2.16
C LYS A 167 18.44 -10.76 -1.83
N LEU A 168 18.10 -11.04 -0.57
CA LEU A 168 17.61 -12.34 -0.14
C LEU A 168 16.24 -12.66 -0.75
N ILE A 169 15.30 -11.70 -0.71
CA ILE A 169 13.95 -11.87 -1.27
C ILE A 169 14.02 -12.08 -2.79
N SER A 170 14.88 -11.34 -3.50
CA SER A 170 15.12 -11.52 -4.93
C SER A 170 15.64 -12.93 -5.24
N SER A 171 16.58 -13.44 -4.44
CA SER A 171 17.05 -14.83 -4.59
C SER A 171 15.91 -15.85 -4.41
N CYS A 172 15.04 -15.65 -3.41
CA CYS A 172 13.85 -16.47 -3.22
C CYS A 172 12.90 -16.41 -4.42
N TYR A 173 12.64 -15.22 -4.94
CA TYR A 173 11.77 -14.99 -6.08
C TYR A 173 12.20 -15.79 -7.32
N TYR A 174 13.49 -15.80 -7.65
CA TYR A 174 14.00 -16.60 -8.78
C TYR A 174 13.99 -18.11 -8.50
N LYS A 175 14.31 -18.54 -7.26
CA LYS A 175 14.21 -19.95 -6.88
C LYS A 175 12.78 -20.47 -6.94
N ILE A 176 11.79 -19.64 -6.61
CA ILE A 176 10.38 -19.99 -6.76
C ILE A 176 10.08 -20.29 -8.25
N ALA A 177 10.51 -19.42 -9.17
CA ALA A 177 10.31 -19.64 -10.61
C ALA A 177 10.93 -20.94 -11.11
N GLU A 178 12.16 -21.26 -10.64
CA GLU A 178 12.83 -22.53 -10.99
C GLU A 178 12.05 -23.76 -10.51
N ILE A 179 11.43 -23.70 -9.33
CA ILE A 179 10.62 -24.80 -8.81
C ILE A 179 9.30 -24.88 -9.57
N LEU A 180 8.61 -23.75 -9.75
CA LEU A 180 7.36 -23.69 -10.50
C LEU A 180 7.52 -24.21 -11.93
N SER A 181 8.63 -23.92 -12.60
CA SER A 181 8.89 -24.44 -13.95
C SER A 181 8.99 -25.96 -14.05
N LYS A 182 9.21 -26.64 -12.92
CA LYS A 182 9.32 -28.11 -12.83
C LYS A 182 8.05 -28.77 -12.29
N GLU A 183 7.33 -28.09 -11.39
CA GLU A 183 6.21 -28.68 -10.65
C GLU A 183 4.83 -28.24 -11.17
N ASP A 184 4.74 -27.08 -11.82
CA ASP A 184 3.49 -26.58 -12.41
C ASP A 184 3.56 -26.63 -13.94
N LYS A 185 2.89 -27.61 -14.54
CA LYS A 185 2.86 -27.81 -16.00
C LYS A 185 2.29 -26.62 -16.79
N PHE A 186 1.60 -25.71 -16.14
CA PHE A 186 1.05 -24.49 -16.75
C PHE A 186 1.92 -23.25 -16.53
N PHE A 187 2.99 -23.37 -15.78
CA PHE A 187 3.87 -22.24 -15.50
C PHE A 187 4.71 -21.87 -16.71
N SER A 188 4.57 -20.64 -17.17
CA SER A 188 5.27 -20.08 -18.35
C SER A 188 6.02 -18.78 -18.04
N PHE A 189 6.46 -18.61 -16.79
CA PHE A 189 7.08 -17.37 -16.29
C PHE A 189 6.16 -16.13 -16.37
N GLY A 190 4.84 -16.37 -16.41
CA GLY A 190 3.83 -15.32 -16.34
C GLY A 190 3.83 -14.62 -14.98
N ARG A 191 3.61 -13.31 -15.03
CA ARG A 191 3.50 -12.46 -13.84
C ARG A 191 2.15 -11.78 -13.81
N ASN A 192 1.64 -11.57 -12.61
CA ASN A 192 0.41 -10.80 -12.41
C ASN A 192 0.67 -9.28 -12.49
N ILE A 193 -0.37 -8.50 -12.25
CA ILE A 193 -0.30 -7.03 -12.30
C ILE A 193 0.62 -6.39 -11.25
N GLU A 194 1.15 -7.15 -10.31
CA GLU A 194 2.12 -6.73 -9.30
C GLU A 194 3.49 -7.39 -9.48
N SER A 195 3.72 -7.98 -10.64
CA SER A 195 4.96 -8.69 -10.99
C SER A 195 5.25 -9.94 -10.15
N ALA A 196 4.26 -10.45 -9.38
CA ALA A 196 4.36 -11.73 -8.69
C ALA A 196 4.12 -12.90 -9.67
N TRP A 197 4.74 -14.06 -9.40
CA TRP A 197 4.57 -15.24 -10.23
C TRP A 197 3.13 -15.76 -10.19
N ILE A 198 2.60 -16.16 -11.33
CA ILE A 198 1.29 -16.82 -11.45
C ILE A 198 1.51 -18.34 -11.43
N THR A 199 0.77 -19.05 -10.56
CA THR A 199 0.77 -20.51 -10.51
C THR A 199 -0.63 -21.04 -10.32
N PHE A 200 -0.88 -22.29 -10.78
CA PHE A 200 -2.15 -23.01 -10.60
C PHE A 200 -2.03 -24.16 -9.58
N LEU A 201 -0.93 -24.19 -8.84
CA LEU A 201 -0.76 -25.14 -7.76
C LEU A 201 -1.72 -24.84 -6.59
N PRO A 202 -2.18 -25.87 -5.84
CA PRO A 202 -3.03 -25.67 -4.67
C PRO A 202 -2.28 -24.98 -3.52
N LEU A 203 -2.99 -24.33 -2.59
CA LEU A 203 -2.45 -23.58 -1.45
C LEU A 203 -1.35 -24.35 -0.69
N LYS A 204 -1.61 -25.63 -0.38
CA LYS A 204 -0.65 -26.48 0.34
C LYS A 204 0.71 -26.55 -0.39
N LYS A 205 0.67 -26.73 -1.71
CA LYS A 205 1.89 -26.87 -2.52
C LYS A 205 2.67 -25.55 -2.60
N ILE A 206 1.97 -24.44 -2.74
CA ILE A 206 2.58 -23.10 -2.72
C ILE A 206 3.32 -22.87 -1.40
N ILE A 207 2.69 -23.16 -0.27
CA ILE A 207 3.32 -23.02 1.05
C ILE A 207 4.54 -23.94 1.21
N GLU A 208 4.49 -25.17 0.72
CA GLU A 208 5.66 -26.09 0.73
C GLU A 208 6.84 -25.49 -0.05
N ILE A 209 6.58 -24.90 -1.22
CA ILE A 209 7.62 -24.22 -2.02
C ILE A 209 8.19 -23.03 -1.26
N LEU A 210 7.33 -22.18 -0.69
CA LEU A 210 7.76 -21.00 0.08
C LEU A 210 8.62 -21.39 1.30
N LYS A 211 8.18 -22.38 2.08
CA LYS A 211 8.95 -22.91 3.22
C LYS A 211 10.34 -23.40 2.80
N LYS A 212 10.44 -24.02 1.62
CA LYS A 212 11.71 -24.55 1.08
C LYS A 212 12.68 -23.44 0.66
N VAL A 213 12.19 -22.31 0.16
CA VAL A 213 13.04 -21.24 -0.43
C VAL A 213 13.31 -20.07 0.52
N LYS A 214 12.44 -19.82 1.51
CA LYS A 214 12.50 -18.61 2.35
C LYS A 214 13.78 -18.47 3.18
N GLY A 215 14.48 -19.59 3.48
CA GLY A 215 15.60 -19.55 4.40
C GLY A 215 15.18 -19.00 5.78
N GLU A 216 15.88 -17.97 6.24
CA GLU A 216 15.60 -17.26 7.50
C GLU A 216 14.45 -16.23 7.41
N LEU A 217 14.07 -15.81 6.19
CA LEU A 217 13.01 -14.82 5.96
C LEU A 217 11.65 -15.29 6.49
N LEU A 218 10.76 -14.33 6.76
CA LEU A 218 9.42 -14.62 7.27
C LEU A 218 8.42 -14.78 6.12
N LEU A 219 7.36 -15.56 6.36
CA LEU A 219 6.26 -15.76 5.42
C LEU A 219 5.05 -14.91 5.79
N GLY A 220 4.34 -14.43 4.78
CA GLY A 220 3.07 -13.75 4.92
C GLY A 220 2.06 -14.16 3.86
N ILE A 221 0.82 -13.82 4.10
CA ILE A 221 -0.30 -13.93 3.17
C ILE A 221 -1.13 -12.66 3.21
N ASP A 222 -1.62 -12.27 2.03
CA ASP A 222 -2.77 -11.39 1.87
C ASP A 222 -3.93 -12.24 1.35
N VAL A 223 -4.92 -12.46 2.20
CA VAL A 223 -6.08 -13.28 1.85
C VAL A 223 -7.05 -12.50 0.98
N ALA A 224 -7.16 -11.19 1.19
CA ALA A 224 -8.12 -10.29 0.56
C ALA A 224 -9.53 -10.90 0.55
N ALA A 225 -9.96 -11.39 1.71
CA ALA A 225 -11.15 -12.22 1.88
C ALA A 225 -12.45 -11.51 1.45
N ASN A 226 -12.45 -10.19 1.45
CA ASN A 226 -13.54 -9.36 0.91
C ASN A 226 -13.85 -9.70 -0.56
N SER A 227 -12.86 -10.20 -1.30
CA SER A 227 -12.97 -10.50 -2.72
C SER A 227 -13.83 -11.73 -3.05
N PHE A 228 -13.97 -12.65 -2.10
CA PHE A 228 -14.71 -13.91 -2.24
C PHE A 228 -15.72 -14.14 -1.10
N TYR A 229 -16.07 -13.07 -0.36
CA TYR A 229 -17.14 -13.10 0.61
C TYR A 229 -18.49 -12.82 -0.05
N ASP A 230 -19.41 -13.78 0.09
CA ASP A 230 -20.79 -13.66 -0.37
C ASP A 230 -21.67 -13.04 0.72
N LEU A 231 -21.94 -11.74 0.59
CA LEU A 231 -22.80 -10.98 1.50
C LEU A 231 -24.21 -11.56 1.65
N LYS A 232 -24.76 -12.19 0.60
CA LYS A 232 -26.13 -12.71 0.61
C LYS A 232 -26.24 -13.96 1.47
N ASN A 233 -25.25 -14.83 1.37
CA ASN A 233 -25.23 -16.11 2.07
C ASN A 233 -24.39 -16.09 3.35
N ASP A 234 -23.71 -14.96 3.65
CA ASP A 234 -22.82 -14.78 4.80
C ASP A 234 -21.71 -15.84 4.85
N ARG A 235 -21.05 -16.09 3.70
CA ARG A 235 -20.06 -17.16 3.55
C ARG A 235 -18.86 -16.72 2.71
N TYR A 236 -17.73 -17.35 2.97
CA TYR A 236 -16.52 -17.23 2.15
C TYR A 236 -16.48 -18.35 1.11
N GLU A 237 -16.51 -18.00 -0.17
CA GLU A 237 -16.58 -18.92 -1.29
C GLU A 237 -15.21 -19.11 -1.95
N TYR A 238 -14.48 -20.13 -1.54
CA TYR A 238 -13.19 -20.52 -2.11
C TYR A 238 -13.40 -21.33 -3.39
N VAL A 239 -13.23 -20.69 -4.54
CA VAL A 239 -13.50 -21.32 -5.85
C VAL A 239 -12.44 -22.36 -6.20
N LYS A 240 -11.17 -22.07 -5.94
CA LYS A 240 -10.04 -22.95 -6.29
C LYS A 240 -9.93 -24.12 -5.32
N GLU A 241 -10.05 -23.83 -4.05
CA GLU A 241 -10.02 -24.86 -2.99
C GLU A 241 -11.37 -25.60 -2.84
N LYS A 242 -12.42 -25.19 -3.57
CA LYS A 242 -13.77 -25.79 -3.55
C LYS A 242 -14.36 -25.89 -2.13
N MET A 243 -14.23 -24.81 -1.38
CA MET A 243 -14.75 -24.71 0.00
C MET A 243 -15.71 -23.54 0.11
N SER A 244 -16.72 -23.70 0.97
CA SER A 244 -17.62 -22.63 1.38
C SER A 244 -17.65 -22.59 2.90
N LEU A 245 -17.21 -21.48 3.49
CA LEU A 245 -17.00 -21.36 4.94
C LEU A 245 -17.87 -20.26 5.52
N SER A 246 -18.53 -20.54 6.64
CA SER A 246 -19.13 -19.53 7.51
C SER A 246 -18.04 -18.67 8.18
N ARG A 247 -18.41 -17.55 8.81
CA ARG A 247 -17.44 -16.71 9.54
C ARG A 247 -16.65 -17.47 10.61
N THR A 248 -17.32 -18.34 11.35
CA THR A 248 -16.64 -19.17 12.37
C THR A 248 -15.69 -20.17 11.75
N GLU A 249 -16.10 -20.84 10.69
CA GLU A 249 -15.24 -21.80 9.97
C GLU A 249 -14.04 -21.10 9.33
N GLN A 250 -14.23 -19.88 8.77
CA GLN A 250 -13.15 -19.06 8.24
C GLN A 250 -12.12 -18.70 9.33
N LEU A 251 -12.58 -18.26 10.51
CA LEU A 251 -11.70 -17.97 11.64
C LEU A 251 -10.86 -19.19 12.05
N ILE A 252 -11.49 -20.38 12.13
CA ILE A 252 -10.79 -21.62 12.48
C ILE A 252 -9.82 -22.02 11.37
N PHE A 253 -10.23 -21.93 10.10
CA PHE A 253 -9.38 -22.24 8.96
C PHE A 253 -8.14 -21.36 8.92
N ILE A 254 -8.30 -20.04 8.98
CA ILE A 254 -7.16 -19.10 8.97
C ILE A 254 -6.25 -19.30 10.18
N TYR A 255 -6.81 -19.48 11.37
CA TYR A 255 -6.03 -19.73 12.58
C TYR A 255 -5.14 -20.98 12.44
N ASN A 256 -5.70 -22.10 12.00
CA ASN A 256 -4.97 -23.35 11.80
C ASN A 256 -3.93 -23.20 10.69
N PHE A 257 -4.32 -22.61 9.55
CA PHE A 257 -3.43 -22.37 8.41
C PHE A 257 -2.19 -21.54 8.82
N VAL A 258 -2.38 -20.48 9.59
CA VAL A 258 -1.30 -19.62 10.08
C VAL A 258 -0.37 -20.36 11.03
N LYS A 259 -0.92 -21.16 11.97
CA LYS A 259 -0.12 -21.92 12.93
C LYS A 259 0.68 -23.05 12.29
N GLU A 260 0.05 -23.87 11.47
CA GLU A 260 0.66 -25.04 10.81
C GLU A 260 1.75 -24.61 9.82
N ASN A 261 1.62 -23.42 9.26
CA ASN A 261 2.52 -22.93 8.23
C ASN A 261 3.50 -21.84 8.72
N GLU A 262 3.48 -21.53 10.01
CA GLU A 262 4.38 -20.54 10.63
C GLU A 262 4.29 -19.14 9.97
N ILE A 263 3.12 -18.82 9.43
CA ILE A 263 2.87 -17.51 8.82
C ILE A 263 3.04 -16.41 9.87
N TYR A 264 3.78 -15.37 9.52
CA TYR A 264 4.05 -14.24 10.41
C TYR A 264 3.10 -13.07 10.15
N TYR A 265 2.79 -12.78 8.89
CA TYR A 265 2.02 -11.63 8.43
C TYR A 265 0.72 -12.12 7.77
N VAL A 266 -0.41 -11.64 8.23
CA VAL A 266 -1.74 -12.04 7.76
C VAL A 266 -2.56 -10.79 7.48
N GLU A 267 -2.77 -10.48 6.20
CA GLU A 267 -3.53 -9.32 5.74
C GLU A 267 -4.93 -9.76 5.31
N ASP A 268 -5.92 -8.98 5.72
CA ASP A 268 -7.34 -9.10 5.38
C ASP A 268 -7.90 -10.54 5.34
N PRO A 269 -7.78 -11.28 6.45
CA PRO A 269 -8.25 -12.66 6.52
C PRO A 269 -9.77 -12.80 6.54
N PHE A 270 -10.53 -11.69 6.71
CA PHE A 270 -11.98 -11.65 6.83
C PHE A 270 -12.58 -10.49 6.02
N TYR A 271 -13.90 -10.52 5.89
CA TYR A 271 -14.71 -9.45 5.30
C TYR A 271 -14.48 -8.11 6.01
N GLU A 272 -14.45 -7.01 5.28
CA GLU A 272 -14.08 -5.66 5.75
C GLU A 272 -14.93 -5.11 6.92
N GLU A 273 -16.15 -5.65 7.15
CA GLU A 273 -16.98 -5.28 8.30
C GLU A 273 -16.90 -6.26 9.47
N ASP A 274 -16.15 -7.34 9.35
CA ASP A 274 -16.02 -8.36 10.40
C ASP A 274 -14.90 -8.06 11.41
N PHE A 275 -14.92 -6.88 12.00
CA PHE A 275 -13.99 -6.44 13.03
C PHE A 275 -13.84 -7.42 14.19
N VAL A 276 -14.91 -8.18 14.49
CA VAL A 276 -14.95 -9.14 15.62
C VAL A 276 -14.08 -10.37 15.32
N SER A 277 -14.15 -10.93 14.11
CA SER A 277 -13.29 -12.05 13.71
C SER A 277 -11.82 -11.63 13.63
N PHE A 278 -11.53 -10.42 13.15
CA PHE A 278 -10.19 -9.83 13.23
C PHE A 278 -9.69 -9.78 14.68
N ALA A 279 -10.48 -9.24 15.62
CA ALA A 279 -10.13 -9.15 17.04
C ALA A 279 -9.88 -10.54 17.66
N ALA A 280 -10.73 -11.51 17.32
CA ALA A 280 -10.59 -12.88 17.81
C ALA A 280 -9.30 -13.55 17.30
N LEU A 281 -8.91 -13.30 16.04
CA LEU A 281 -7.66 -13.80 15.45
C LEU A 281 -6.45 -13.12 16.09
N THR A 282 -6.46 -11.80 16.19
CA THR A 282 -5.38 -10.99 16.80
C THR A 282 -5.08 -11.44 18.23
N LYS A 283 -6.11 -11.64 19.03
CA LYS A 283 -5.98 -12.16 20.40
C LYS A 283 -5.38 -13.56 20.46
N ARG A 284 -5.68 -14.44 19.49
CA ARG A 284 -5.17 -15.83 19.46
C ARG A 284 -3.77 -15.95 18.91
N LEU A 285 -3.31 -14.96 18.15
CA LEU A 285 -2.03 -14.96 17.42
C LEU A 285 -1.16 -13.76 17.82
N GLU A 286 -0.95 -13.56 19.13
CA GLU A 286 -0.26 -12.38 19.71
C GLU A 286 1.14 -12.10 19.12
N ASN A 287 1.85 -13.15 18.68
CA ASN A 287 3.19 -13.03 18.07
C ASN A 287 3.17 -12.92 16.54
N LYS A 288 2.00 -12.71 15.95
CA LYS A 288 1.81 -12.55 14.51
C LYS A 288 1.35 -11.15 14.18
N LEU A 289 1.56 -10.73 12.95
CA LEU A 289 1.10 -9.45 12.45
C LEU A 289 -0.24 -9.66 11.75
N ILE A 290 -1.31 -9.20 12.36
CA ILE A 290 -2.65 -9.19 11.78
C ILE A 290 -2.89 -7.79 11.23
N VAL A 291 -3.08 -7.68 9.93
CA VAL A 291 -3.02 -6.43 9.18
C VAL A 291 -4.36 -6.14 8.54
N GLY A 292 -4.85 -4.91 8.71
CA GLY A 292 -6.05 -4.44 8.02
C GLY A 292 -5.69 -3.51 6.86
N ASP A 293 -6.10 -3.89 5.63
CA ASP A 293 -6.12 -3.05 4.43
C ASP A 293 -7.56 -2.61 4.15
N ASP A 294 -8.41 -3.46 3.57
CA ASP A 294 -9.84 -3.19 3.34
C ASP A 294 -10.58 -2.89 4.66
N LEU A 295 -10.13 -3.48 5.77
CA LEU A 295 -10.65 -3.20 7.10
C LEU A 295 -10.61 -1.70 7.42
N TYR A 296 -9.56 -0.98 7.03
CA TYR A 296 -9.34 0.42 7.41
C TYR A 296 -9.36 1.41 6.26
N VAL A 297 -8.92 1.03 5.07
CA VAL A 297 -8.77 1.90 3.87
C VAL A 297 -8.16 3.26 4.19
N THR A 298 -7.14 3.28 5.07
CA THR A 298 -6.47 4.50 5.55
C THR A 298 -7.45 5.53 6.18
N ASN A 299 -8.61 5.08 6.65
CA ASN A 299 -9.68 5.93 7.19
C ASN A 299 -9.63 5.99 8.73
N VAL A 300 -9.55 7.20 9.29
CA VAL A 300 -9.41 7.45 10.74
C VAL A 300 -10.60 6.90 11.55
N GLU A 301 -11.84 7.02 11.05
CA GLU A 301 -13.01 6.53 11.76
C GLU A 301 -13.07 5.00 11.81
N ARG A 302 -12.67 4.34 10.73
CA ARG A 302 -12.55 2.88 10.71
C ARG A 302 -11.42 2.39 11.63
N LEU A 303 -10.30 3.13 11.67
CA LEU A 303 -9.20 2.83 12.58
C LEU A 303 -9.62 2.97 14.04
N LYS A 304 -10.39 4.01 14.42
CA LYS A 304 -10.95 4.17 15.77
C LYS A 304 -11.78 2.95 16.17
N LYS A 305 -12.66 2.49 15.28
CA LYS A 305 -13.46 1.26 15.52
C LYS A 305 -12.56 0.03 15.73
N GLY A 306 -11.52 -0.12 14.90
CA GLY A 306 -10.55 -1.22 15.04
C GLY A 306 -9.77 -1.17 16.34
N ILE A 307 -9.37 0.01 16.80
CA ILE A 307 -8.69 0.24 18.08
C ILE A 307 -9.60 -0.17 19.25
N GLU A 308 -10.84 0.32 19.25
CA GLU A 308 -11.82 0.01 20.29
C GLU A 308 -12.04 -1.50 20.43
N LEU A 309 -12.16 -2.20 19.31
CA LEU A 309 -12.39 -3.65 19.27
C LEU A 309 -11.10 -4.48 19.33
N LYS A 310 -9.91 -3.86 19.27
CA LYS A 310 -8.60 -4.51 19.17
C LYS A 310 -8.52 -5.47 17.97
N SER A 311 -9.02 -5.01 16.83
CA SER A 311 -9.22 -5.85 15.65
C SER A 311 -7.92 -6.27 14.96
N SER A 312 -6.89 -5.43 14.98
CA SER A 312 -5.58 -5.74 14.38
C SER A 312 -4.45 -5.12 15.19
N ASN A 313 -3.22 -5.55 14.94
CA ASN A 313 -2.01 -4.96 15.49
C ASN A 313 -1.13 -4.28 14.43
N ALA A 314 -1.61 -4.24 13.17
CA ALA A 314 -1.00 -3.47 12.09
C ALA A 314 -2.06 -2.98 11.10
N ALA A 315 -1.74 -1.90 10.38
CA ALA A 315 -2.61 -1.29 9.39
C ALA A 315 -1.83 -0.92 8.11
N ILE A 316 -2.44 -1.19 6.97
CA ILE A 316 -1.96 -0.69 5.67
C ILE A 316 -2.24 0.81 5.59
N VAL A 317 -1.29 1.54 5.00
CA VAL A 317 -1.40 2.96 4.68
C VAL A 317 -1.19 3.16 3.19
N LYS A 318 -2.22 3.66 2.54
CA LYS A 318 -2.24 4.04 1.12
C LYS A 318 -2.74 5.49 1.01
N PRO A 319 -1.86 6.48 0.89
CA PRO A 319 -2.25 7.90 0.93
C PRO A 319 -3.36 8.28 -0.05
N ASN A 320 -3.40 7.62 -1.20
CA ASN A 320 -4.43 7.86 -2.20
C ASN A 320 -5.84 7.34 -1.83
N GLN A 321 -5.95 6.46 -0.81
CA GLN A 321 -7.25 6.00 -0.28
C GLN A 321 -7.97 7.08 0.53
N ILE A 322 -7.23 8.07 1.04
CA ILE A 322 -7.77 9.16 1.86
C ILE A 322 -7.71 10.51 1.15
N GLY A 323 -6.73 10.72 0.25
CA GLY A 323 -6.69 11.85 -0.69
C GLY A 323 -5.66 12.93 -0.41
N THR A 324 -5.04 13.01 0.79
CA THR A 324 -3.97 13.95 1.12
C THR A 324 -2.93 13.36 2.05
N ILE A 325 -1.73 13.96 2.09
CA ILE A 325 -0.67 13.60 3.05
C ILE A 325 -1.08 13.97 4.48
N SER A 326 -1.74 15.10 4.69
CA SER A 326 -2.14 15.52 6.04
C SER A 326 -3.17 14.57 6.68
N GLN A 327 -4.16 14.11 5.92
CA GLN A 327 -5.08 13.08 6.41
C GLN A 327 -4.38 11.73 6.64
N THR A 328 -3.40 11.39 5.79
CA THR A 328 -2.55 10.22 6.00
C THR A 328 -1.77 10.34 7.32
N ALA A 329 -1.23 11.52 7.62
CA ALA A 329 -0.52 11.80 8.87
C ALA A 329 -1.42 11.63 10.11
N GLU A 330 -2.69 12.05 10.03
CA GLU A 330 -3.67 11.84 11.11
C GLU A 330 -3.89 10.34 11.39
N PHE A 331 -4.06 9.55 10.32
CA PHE A 331 -4.20 8.10 10.43
C PHE A 331 -2.97 7.46 11.08
N VAL A 332 -1.76 7.78 10.58
CA VAL A 332 -0.48 7.27 11.09
C VAL A 332 -0.29 7.63 12.56
N LYS A 333 -0.54 8.90 12.92
CA LYS A 333 -0.43 9.38 14.30
C LYS A 333 -1.37 8.64 15.26
N LEU A 334 -2.61 8.42 14.83
CA LEU A 334 -3.60 7.67 15.62
C LEU A 334 -3.17 6.21 15.80
N ALA A 335 -2.71 5.55 14.74
CA ALA A 335 -2.26 4.16 14.77
C ALA A 335 -1.07 3.99 15.71
N LYS A 336 -0.01 4.80 15.55
CA LYS A 336 1.19 4.76 16.40
C LYS A 336 0.89 5.02 17.87
N LYS A 337 -0.02 5.96 18.17
CA LYS A 337 -0.46 6.24 19.55
C LYS A 337 -1.12 5.02 20.24
N ASN A 338 -1.62 4.07 19.45
CA ASN A 338 -2.30 2.87 19.94
C ASN A 338 -1.53 1.58 19.63
N ASP A 339 -0.20 1.66 19.45
CA ASP A 339 0.70 0.53 19.22
C ASP A 339 0.34 -0.31 17.97
N ILE A 340 -0.37 0.28 17.01
CA ILE A 340 -0.68 -0.34 15.71
C ILE A 340 0.48 -0.02 14.76
N LYS A 341 1.15 -1.06 14.27
CA LYS A 341 2.26 -0.95 13.33
C LYS A 341 1.79 -0.47 11.97
N ILE A 342 2.62 0.32 11.31
CA ILE A 342 2.32 0.92 10.02
C ILE A 342 2.99 0.15 8.88
N VAL A 343 2.21 -0.17 7.85
CA VAL A 343 2.66 -0.79 6.62
C VAL A 343 2.33 0.14 5.45
N PHE A 344 3.27 0.94 4.98
CA PHE A 344 3.05 1.71 3.74
C PHE A 344 3.01 0.79 2.54
N SER A 345 1.99 0.93 1.72
CA SER A 345 1.75 0.02 0.60
C SER A 345 1.63 0.75 -0.73
N HIS A 346 2.21 0.15 -1.76
CA HIS A 346 1.95 0.50 -3.15
C HIS A 346 0.49 0.20 -3.54
N ARG A 347 0.09 0.61 -4.74
CA ARG A 347 -1.16 0.19 -5.39
C ARG A 347 -0.84 -0.75 -6.56
N SER A 348 -1.86 -1.50 -6.98
CA SER A 348 -1.75 -2.39 -8.15
C SER A 348 -1.41 -1.64 -9.44
N GLY A 349 -1.84 -0.39 -9.61
CA GLY A 349 -1.53 0.50 -10.73
C GLY A 349 -0.58 1.64 -10.36
N GLU A 350 0.70 1.34 -10.15
CA GLU A 350 1.73 2.34 -9.85
C GLU A 350 2.19 3.12 -11.09
N THR A 351 2.81 4.26 -10.83
CA THR A 351 3.55 5.08 -11.80
C THR A 351 5.03 5.04 -11.48
N GLU A 352 5.85 5.77 -12.26
CA GLU A 352 7.27 5.97 -11.96
C GLU A 352 7.52 6.92 -10.77
N ASP A 353 6.49 7.46 -10.12
CA ASP A 353 6.65 8.33 -8.97
C ASP A 353 7.32 7.62 -7.79
N ASN A 354 8.28 8.28 -7.17
CA ASN A 354 9.11 7.74 -6.09
C ASN A 354 8.71 8.25 -4.68
N ILE A 355 7.59 8.94 -4.55
CA ILE A 355 7.25 9.58 -3.26
C ILE A 355 6.91 8.58 -2.15
N LEU A 356 6.35 7.41 -2.48
CA LEU A 356 5.94 6.41 -1.48
C LEU A 356 7.06 5.99 -0.53
N PRO A 357 8.31 5.68 -0.98
CA PRO A 357 9.45 5.46 -0.11
C PRO A 357 9.73 6.59 0.86
N HIS A 358 9.72 7.83 0.39
CA HIS A 358 9.93 9.00 1.24
C HIS A 358 8.85 9.15 2.31
N LEU A 359 7.57 8.92 1.97
CA LEU A 359 6.50 8.95 2.96
C LEU A 359 6.65 7.82 3.98
N ALA A 360 6.95 6.60 3.53
CA ALA A 360 7.14 5.46 4.44
C ALA A 360 8.29 5.71 5.43
N VAL A 361 9.41 6.22 4.95
CA VAL A 361 10.57 6.55 5.80
C VAL A 361 10.27 7.76 6.68
N GLY A 362 9.78 8.86 6.11
CA GLY A 362 9.51 10.09 6.83
C GLY A 362 8.47 9.91 7.95
N PHE A 363 7.46 9.08 7.75
CA PHE A 363 6.52 8.71 8.81
C PHE A 363 7.04 7.62 9.76
N GLY A 364 8.24 7.09 9.55
CA GLY A 364 8.85 6.05 10.39
C GLY A 364 8.03 4.77 10.42
N ALA A 365 7.62 4.26 9.26
CA ALA A 365 6.88 3.02 9.13
C ALA A 365 7.72 1.80 9.53
N GLU A 366 7.10 0.78 10.10
CA GLU A 366 7.78 -0.48 10.43
C GLU A 366 7.94 -1.39 9.21
N TYR A 367 7.00 -1.31 8.27
CA TYR A 367 6.97 -2.15 7.07
C TYR A 367 6.59 -1.36 5.83
N THR A 368 7.02 -1.90 4.68
CA THR A 368 6.57 -1.41 3.37
C THR A 368 6.21 -2.57 2.45
N LYS A 369 5.00 -2.56 1.90
CA LYS A 369 4.49 -3.56 0.95
C LYS A 369 4.68 -3.00 -0.47
N ILE A 370 5.67 -3.53 -1.23
CA ILE A 370 6.12 -2.92 -2.50
C ILE A 370 6.33 -3.93 -3.64
N GLY A 371 6.07 -5.23 -3.43
CA GLY A 371 6.40 -6.26 -4.41
C GLY A 371 7.92 -6.46 -4.60
N ILE A 372 8.36 -7.15 -5.64
CA ILE A 372 9.79 -7.51 -5.84
C ILE A 372 10.26 -7.40 -7.29
N GLY A 373 9.51 -6.90 -8.21
CA GLY A 373 9.94 -6.90 -9.60
C GLY A 373 9.20 -5.92 -10.49
N GLY A 374 9.54 -5.92 -11.77
CA GLY A 374 8.94 -5.06 -12.77
C GLY A 374 9.04 -3.57 -12.40
N GLU A 375 7.97 -2.85 -12.55
CA GLU A 375 7.84 -1.43 -12.25
C GLU A 375 8.03 -1.07 -10.77
N ARG A 376 7.97 -2.06 -9.88
CA ARG A 376 8.23 -1.87 -8.43
C ARG A 376 9.68 -1.49 -8.14
N THR A 377 10.58 -1.71 -9.11
CA THR A 377 12.00 -1.32 -9.00
C THR A 377 12.19 0.17 -8.78
N VAL A 378 11.29 1.03 -9.23
CA VAL A 378 11.35 2.48 -8.94
C VAL A 378 11.35 2.71 -7.43
N LYS A 379 10.41 2.08 -6.70
CA LYS A 379 10.28 2.21 -5.23
C LYS A 379 11.43 1.52 -4.50
N ILE A 380 11.83 0.33 -4.96
CA ILE A 380 12.97 -0.41 -4.38
C ILE A 380 14.25 0.41 -4.48
N ASN A 381 14.55 0.95 -5.66
CA ASN A 381 15.76 1.74 -5.87
C ASN A 381 15.76 3.05 -5.06
N GLU A 382 14.58 3.63 -4.84
CA GLU A 382 14.48 4.83 -4.00
C GLU A 382 14.73 4.52 -2.53
N PHE A 383 14.19 3.42 -2.00
CA PHE A 383 14.55 2.97 -0.64
C PHE A 383 16.05 2.74 -0.48
N LEU A 384 16.73 2.18 -1.50
CA LEU A 384 18.19 1.99 -1.46
C LEU A 384 18.93 3.32 -1.39
N ARG A 385 18.50 4.35 -2.16
CA ARG A 385 19.09 5.70 -2.10
C ARG A 385 18.87 6.36 -0.74
N ILE A 386 17.66 6.25 -0.19
CA ILE A 386 17.33 6.79 1.13
C ILE A 386 18.13 6.07 2.21
N GLU A 387 18.30 4.76 2.14
CA GLU A 387 19.13 3.99 3.10
C GLU A 387 20.57 4.50 3.10
N GLU A 388 21.17 4.73 1.93
CA GLU A 388 22.52 5.30 1.80
C GLU A 388 22.64 6.72 2.41
N ILE A 389 21.59 7.53 2.35
CA ILE A 389 21.57 8.87 2.97
C ILE A 389 21.48 8.77 4.49
N ILE A 390 20.67 7.87 5.03
CA ILE A 390 20.48 7.72 6.49
C ILE A 390 21.71 7.08 7.15
N GLU A 391 22.47 6.26 6.43
CA GLU A 391 23.69 5.61 6.94
C GLU A 391 24.93 6.54 6.95
N GLN A 392 24.86 7.69 6.29
CA GLN A 392 25.92 8.73 6.28
C GLN A 392 25.86 9.63 7.53
#